data_ab076b3c5843b2fd7f72f870d03de8c7
#
_entry.id   ab076b3c5843b2fd7f72f870d03de8c7
#
_cell.length_a   1.000
_cell.length_b   1.000
_cell.length_c   1.000
_cell.angle_alpha   90.00
_cell.angle_beta   90.00
_cell.angle_gamma   90.00
#
_symmetry.space_group_name_H-M   'P 1'
#
loop_
_entity.id
_entity.type
_entity.pdbx_description
1 polymer ?
#
loop_
_entity_poly.entity_id
_entity_poly.type
_entity_poly.pdbx_seq_one_letter_code
_entity_poly.pdbx_strand_id
1 'polypeptide(L)'
;MTRRIRVRDARPGRIAARLALRVATTLALVAAASCARKQPPSGGPPDTTPPRVLAVTPDSGATGVSRTIRPWVEFSEGMDPRTGALAVEIAPRVEIKQRRWSGRKLTLVLADSLATNQTYTMFVGADARDRHGNALVEGRTVPFSTAAQFPPGVIEGEVVATGFPAPGTFLWCYPEGRSPDSTARDFEAIGLAGEGGKFNVTGLHVPGRYKVWAFADLNRNHSFEPGQDLLVPADTTLVLTVENPVATGLRLKVVNPKAPGHIKGTVLDTLKDERGVLRLISISVRDSTRRLLYDVDPSGGFDFSWDPGTYKVRAFRDLDKNKSWKRDEEPASEETEVTVPPGGVIDLPPFVLVRAPKKPSSP
;
A
#
# COMPACT_ATOMS: atom_id res chain seq x y z
N MET A 1 -18.32 101.49 -47.99
CA MET A 1 -17.47 100.29 -48.30
C MET A 1 -17.57 99.34 -47.15
N THR A 2 -18.44 98.31 -47.21
CA THR A 2 -18.73 97.39 -46.09
C THR A 2 -18.33 95.98 -46.51
N ARG A 3 -17.29 95.43 -45.93
CA ARG A 3 -16.77 94.11 -46.23
C ARG A 3 -17.50 93.08 -45.33
N ARG A 4 -18.31 92.18 -45.91
CA ARG A 4 -18.92 91.05 -45.19
C ARG A 4 -17.94 89.89 -45.05
N ILE A 5 -17.75 89.48 -43.86
CA ILE A 5 -16.99 88.25 -43.51
C ILE A 5 -17.98 87.06 -43.51
N ARG A 6 -17.72 86.05 -44.33
CA ARG A 6 -18.48 84.76 -44.33
C ARG A 6 -17.91 83.88 -43.22
N VAL A 7 -18.74 83.58 -42.27
CA VAL A 7 -18.44 82.50 -41.27
C VAL A 7 -18.78 81.17 -41.95
N ARG A 8 -17.79 80.25 -41.96
CA ARG A 8 -17.98 78.87 -42.41
C ARG A 8 -18.59 78.04 -41.26
N ASP A 9 -19.80 77.54 -41.41
CA ASP A 9 -20.42 76.58 -40.51
C ASP A 9 -19.64 75.25 -40.49
N ALA A 10 -18.94 74.98 -39.43
CA ALA A 10 -18.35 73.66 -39.15
C ALA A 10 -19.43 72.74 -38.60
N ARG A 11 -19.81 71.71 -39.34
CA ARG A 11 -20.81 70.71 -38.94
C ARG A 11 -20.25 69.84 -37.80
N PRO A 12 -20.79 69.91 -36.56
CA PRO A 12 -20.21 69.20 -35.37
C PRO A 12 -20.42 67.69 -35.40
N GLY A 13 -21.23 67.10 -36.28
CA GLY A 13 -21.58 65.70 -36.32
C GLY A 13 -20.49 64.76 -36.84
N ARG A 14 -19.52 65.22 -37.62
CA ARG A 14 -18.49 64.36 -38.23
C ARG A 14 -17.32 64.03 -37.31
N ILE A 15 -17.03 64.90 -36.34
CA ILE A 15 -15.92 64.67 -35.35
C ILE A 15 -16.40 63.68 -34.27
N ALA A 16 -17.62 63.83 -33.77
CA ALA A 16 -18.23 62.94 -32.82
C ALA A 16 -18.41 61.54 -33.40
N ALA A 17 -18.82 61.36 -34.65
CA ALA A 17 -18.93 60.05 -35.29
C ALA A 17 -17.57 59.33 -35.47
N ARG A 18 -16.52 60.07 -35.79
CA ARG A 18 -15.16 59.50 -35.91
C ARG A 18 -14.54 59.14 -34.57
N LEU A 19 -14.87 59.86 -33.51
CA LEU A 19 -14.45 59.55 -32.17
C LEU A 19 -15.16 58.30 -31.64
N ALA A 20 -16.45 58.18 -31.81
CA ALA A 20 -17.25 57.00 -31.44
C ALA A 20 -16.80 55.74 -32.20
N LEU A 21 -16.45 55.83 -33.48
CA LEU A 21 -15.97 54.71 -34.28
C LEU A 21 -14.56 54.27 -33.81
N ARG A 22 -13.70 55.20 -33.45
CA ARG A 22 -12.37 54.86 -32.88
C ARG A 22 -12.45 54.22 -31.51
N VAL A 23 -13.36 54.64 -30.64
CA VAL A 23 -13.60 54.03 -29.32
C VAL A 23 -14.19 52.63 -29.47
N ALA A 24 -15.15 52.46 -30.40
CA ALA A 24 -15.73 51.14 -30.67
C ALA A 24 -14.72 50.15 -31.26
N THR A 25 -13.80 50.58 -32.14
CA THR A 25 -12.73 49.71 -32.68
C THR A 25 -11.68 49.38 -31.66
N THR A 26 -11.29 50.30 -30.78
CA THR A 26 -10.37 49.99 -29.68
C THR A 26 -10.98 49.06 -28.64
N LEU A 27 -12.27 49.21 -28.31
CA LEU A 27 -12.96 48.30 -27.39
C LEU A 27 -13.08 46.88 -27.99
N ALA A 28 -13.35 46.77 -29.29
CA ALA A 28 -13.41 45.48 -29.99
C ALA A 28 -12.05 44.78 -30.06
N LEU A 29 -10.97 45.51 -30.25
CA LEU A 29 -9.61 44.97 -30.23
C LEU A 29 -9.18 44.50 -28.82
N VAL A 30 -9.57 45.21 -27.77
CA VAL A 30 -9.28 44.81 -26.37
C VAL A 30 -10.11 43.58 -25.97
N ALA A 31 -11.36 43.49 -26.41
CA ALA A 31 -12.21 42.32 -26.19
C ALA A 31 -11.70 41.08 -26.94
N ALA A 32 -11.14 41.21 -28.14
CA ALA A 32 -10.54 40.12 -28.89
C ALA A 32 -9.21 39.59 -28.23
N ALA A 33 -8.46 40.48 -27.58
CA ALA A 33 -7.23 40.08 -26.87
C ALA A 33 -7.47 39.36 -25.52
N SER A 34 -8.68 39.53 -24.92
CA SER A 34 -8.99 38.90 -23.62
C SER A 34 -9.45 37.45 -23.73
N CYS A 35 -9.73 36.92 -24.94
CA CYS A 35 -10.16 35.54 -25.14
C CYS A 35 -9.04 34.53 -25.41
N ALA A 36 -7.76 34.92 -25.35
CA ALA A 36 -6.67 33.99 -25.40
C ALA A 36 -6.47 33.29 -24.01
N ARG A 37 -7.42 32.42 -23.64
CA ARG A 37 -7.14 31.45 -22.57
C ARG A 37 -5.98 30.58 -23.03
N LYS A 38 -4.81 30.73 -22.41
CA LYS A 38 -3.76 29.72 -22.47
C LYS A 38 -4.33 28.44 -21.85
N GLN A 39 -4.91 27.58 -22.68
CA GLN A 39 -5.09 26.20 -22.21
C GLN A 39 -3.70 25.62 -22.03
N PRO A 40 -3.42 25.02 -20.85
CA PRO A 40 -2.21 24.21 -20.76
C PRO A 40 -2.29 23.17 -21.88
N PRO A 41 -1.14 22.82 -22.51
CA PRO A 41 -1.14 21.76 -23.51
C PRO A 41 -1.82 20.54 -22.90
N SER A 42 -2.77 19.95 -23.61
CA SER A 42 -3.38 18.68 -23.22
C SER A 42 -2.24 17.69 -23.15
N GLY A 43 -1.82 17.34 -21.94
CA GLY A 43 -0.84 16.29 -21.73
C GLY A 43 -1.28 15.06 -22.53
N GLY A 44 -0.33 14.30 -23.07
CA GLY A 44 -0.62 12.99 -23.64
C GLY A 44 -1.40 12.11 -22.67
N PRO A 45 -1.80 10.90 -23.07
CA PRO A 45 -2.42 9.96 -22.15
C PRO A 45 -1.52 9.77 -20.92
N PRO A 46 -2.10 9.59 -19.72
CA PRO A 46 -1.33 9.36 -18.51
C PRO A 46 -0.33 8.21 -18.71
N ASP A 47 0.89 8.41 -18.28
CA ASP A 47 1.87 7.32 -18.25
C ASP A 47 1.50 6.34 -17.14
N THR A 48 1.23 5.10 -17.51
CA THR A 48 0.88 4.00 -16.61
C THR A 48 1.92 2.88 -16.65
N THR A 49 3.07 3.11 -17.33
CA THR A 49 4.14 2.12 -17.47
C THR A 49 4.97 2.11 -16.20
N PRO A 50 5.05 0.97 -15.48
CA PRO A 50 5.90 0.87 -14.30
C PRO A 50 7.40 0.92 -14.65
N PRO A 51 8.22 1.59 -13.84
CA PRO A 51 9.67 1.58 -13.99
C PRO A 51 10.27 0.20 -13.71
N ARG A 52 11.47 -0.05 -14.21
CA ARG A 52 12.25 -1.29 -14.00
C ARG A 52 13.70 -0.96 -13.66
N VAL A 53 14.36 -1.85 -12.90
CA VAL A 53 15.80 -1.79 -12.68
C VAL A 53 16.51 -2.38 -13.90
N LEU A 54 17.30 -1.59 -14.61
CA LEU A 54 18.08 -2.01 -15.79
C LEU A 54 19.43 -2.59 -15.41
N ALA A 55 20.16 -1.87 -14.55
CA ALA A 55 21.52 -2.24 -14.16
C ALA A 55 21.83 -1.81 -12.74
N VAL A 56 22.76 -2.46 -12.11
CA VAL A 56 23.24 -2.20 -10.76
C VAL A 56 24.75 -2.33 -10.66
N THR A 57 25.35 -1.72 -9.67
CA THR A 57 26.74 -1.96 -9.29
C THR A 57 26.83 -1.94 -7.76
N PRO A 58 27.46 -2.95 -7.11
CA PRO A 58 28.09 -4.14 -7.71
C PRO A 58 27.07 -5.06 -8.39
N ASP A 59 27.54 -5.97 -9.24
CA ASP A 59 26.70 -7.05 -9.77
C ASP A 59 26.31 -8.04 -8.67
N SER A 60 25.19 -8.73 -8.86
CA SER A 60 24.76 -9.79 -7.96
C SER A 60 25.78 -10.92 -7.90
N GLY A 61 26.19 -11.31 -6.69
CA GLY A 61 27.21 -12.32 -6.47
C GLY A 61 28.66 -11.85 -6.66
N ALA A 62 28.88 -10.54 -6.88
CA ALA A 62 30.23 -10.00 -7.03
C ALA A 62 31.06 -10.21 -5.76
N THR A 63 32.32 -10.62 -5.92
CA THR A 63 33.30 -10.83 -4.84
C THR A 63 34.50 -9.91 -5.00
N GLY A 64 35.30 -9.76 -3.93
CA GLY A 64 36.46 -8.85 -3.96
C GLY A 64 36.06 -7.40 -4.23
N VAL A 65 34.82 -7.02 -3.95
CA VAL A 65 34.33 -5.68 -4.19
C VAL A 65 35.12 -4.66 -3.39
N SER A 66 35.54 -3.58 -4.02
CA SER A 66 36.29 -2.51 -3.35
C SER A 66 35.50 -1.96 -2.18
N ARG A 67 36.17 -1.83 -1.03
CA ARG A 67 35.59 -1.23 0.18
C ARG A 67 35.18 0.24 -0.01
N THR A 68 35.75 0.94 -0.98
CA THR A 68 35.43 2.34 -1.33
C THR A 68 34.52 2.45 -2.54
N ILE A 69 33.83 1.38 -2.90
CA ILE A 69 32.88 1.36 -4.01
C ILE A 69 31.81 2.44 -3.84
N ARG A 70 31.30 2.91 -4.96
CA ARG A 70 30.10 3.76 -5.02
C ARG A 70 28.98 2.96 -5.68
N PRO A 71 28.15 2.25 -4.90
CA PRO A 71 27.05 1.46 -5.47
C PRO A 71 26.08 2.37 -6.23
N TRP A 72 25.50 1.84 -7.28
CA TRP A 72 24.49 2.57 -8.05
C TRP A 72 23.44 1.65 -8.65
N VAL A 73 22.28 2.24 -8.93
CA VAL A 73 21.13 1.60 -9.61
C VAL A 73 20.73 2.48 -10.78
N GLU A 74 20.50 1.87 -11.96
CA GLU A 74 19.96 2.53 -13.15
C GLU A 74 18.55 1.99 -13.43
N PHE A 75 17.60 2.91 -13.60
CA PHE A 75 16.20 2.60 -13.87
C PHE A 75 15.88 2.80 -15.36
N SER A 76 14.76 2.21 -15.82
CA SER A 76 14.28 2.35 -17.20
C SER A 76 13.91 3.79 -17.55
N GLU A 77 13.55 4.57 -16.55
CA GLU A 77 13.03 5.92 -16.69
C GLU A 77 13.38 6.83 -15.51
N GLY A 78 12.90 8.07 -15.56
CA GLY A 78 13.13 9.05 -14.50
C GLY A 78 12.31 8.77 -13.26
N MET A 79 12.96 8.48 -12.15
CA MET A 79 12.32 8.22 -10.86
C MET A 79 11.94 9.51 -10.12
N ASP A 80 10.96 9.44 -9.22
CA ASP A 80 10.78 10.42 -8.17
C ASP A 80 12.00 10.39 -7.25
N PRO A 81 12.72 11.52 -7.10
CA PRO A 81 14.00 11.49 -6.39
C PRO A 81 13.90 11.09 -4.92
N ARG A 82 12.75 11.32 -4.30
CA ARG A 82 12.53 11.06 -2.87
C ARG A 82 12.19 9.58 -2.65
N THR A 83 11.17 9.06 -3.31
CA THR A 83 10.76 7.66 -3.15
C THR A 83 11.83 6.71 -3.66
N GLY A 84 12.40 6.98 -4.83
CA GLY A 84 13.48 6.16 -5.40
C GLY A 84 14.76 6.19 -4.57
N ALA A 85 15.08 7.31 -3.90
CA ALA A 85 16.26 7.35 -3.03
C ALA A 85 16.07 6.56 -1.74
N LEU A 86 14.89 6.63 -1.13
CA LEU A 86 14.57 5.90 0.11
C LEU A 86 14.45 4.39 -0.12
N ALA A 87 14.00 3.99 -1.30
CA ALA A 87 13.82 2.58 -1.65
C ALA A 87 15.16 1.81 -1.84
N VAL A 88 16.31 2.50 -1.93
CA VAL A 88 17.60 1.82 -2.13
C VAL A 88 18.42 1.85 -0.84
N GLU A 89 18.66 0.68 -0.27
CA GLU A 89 19.43 0.50 0.95
C GLU A 89 20.47 -0.62 0.83
N ILE A 90 21.42 -0.68 1.79
CA ILE A 90 22.44 -1.73 1.87
C ILE A 90 22.40 -2.34 3.26
N ALA A 91 22.46 -3.64 3.32
CA ALA A 91 22.50 -4.42 4.56
C ALA A 91 23.68 -5.42 4.57
N PRO A 92 24.36 -5.69 5.70
CA PRO A 92 24.20 -4.97 6.97
C PRO A 92 24.31 -3.47 6.83
N ARG A 93 23.73 -2.73 7.79
CA ARG A 93 23.56 -1.28 7.69
C ARG A 93 24.87 -0.56 7.38
N VAL A 94 24.88 0.23 6.32
CA VAL A 94 25.96 1.13 5.95
C VAL A 94 25.43 2.55 5.95
N GLU A 95 26.17 3.48 6.56
CA GLU A 95 25.78 4.87 6.55
C GLU A 95 25.96 5.46 5.14
N ILE A 96 24.88 5.97 4.56
CA ILE A 96 24.87 6.60 3.24
C ILE A 96 24.94 8.11 3.44
N LYS A 97 26.12 8.69 3.20
CA LYS A 97 26.36 10.12 3.30
C LYS A 97 25.56 10.93 2.28
N GLN A 98 25.39 10.40 1.07
CA GLN A 98 24.70 11.09 -0.01
C GLN A 98 24.11 10.13 -1.02
N ARG A 99 22.92 10.47 -1.51
CA ARG A 99 22.24 9.83 -2.64
C ARG A 99 22.20 10.80 -3.82
N ARG A 100 22.91 10.48 -4.90
CA ARG A 100 23.08 11.36 -6.07
C ARG A 100 22.36 10.83 -7.28
N TRP A 101 21.45 11.62 -7.80
CA TRP A 101 20.79 11.37 -9.07
C TRP A 101 21.55 11.98 -10.24
N SER A 102 21.66 11.22 -11.32
CA SER A 102 22.12 11.67 -12.64
C SER A 102 21.21 11.03 -13.70
N GLY A 103 20.23 11.79 -14.19
CA GLY A 103 19.20 11.25 -15.06
C GLY A 103 18.41 10.13 -14.39
N ARG A 104 18.55 8.90 -14.91
CA ARG A 104 17.87 7.69 -14.42
C ARG A 104 18.72 6.87 -13.44
N LYS A 105 19.90 7.35 -13.09
CA LYS A 105 20.85 6.64 -12.25
C LYS A 105 20.97 7.24 -10.87
N LEU A 106 20.77 6.41 -9.85
CA LEU A 106 21.00 6.73 -8.43
C LEU A 106 22.35 6.15 -8.01
N THR A 107 23.26 6.99 -7.52
CA THR A 107 24.55 6.59 -6.94
C THR A 107 24.55 6.83 -5.45
N LEU A 108 24.99 5.84 -4.67
CA LEU A 108 25.15 5.93 -3.23
C LEU A 108 26.60 6.32 -2.91
N VAL A 109 26.77 7.37 -2.12
CA VAL A 109 28.08 7.76 -1.56
C VAL A 109 28.06 7.33 -0.09
N LEU A 110 28.87 6.35 0.26
CA LEU A 110 28.96 5.83 1.60
C LEU A 110 29.74 6.81 2.49
N ALA A 111 29.40 6.88 3.78
CA ALA A 111 30.11 7.70 4.75
C ALA A 111 31.50 7.12 5.03
N ASP A 112 31.56 5.80 5.21
CA ASP A 112 32.77 5.05 5.51
C ASP A 112 33.01 3.94 4.48
N SER A 113 34.22 3.35 4.52
CA SER A 113 34.54 2.17 3.73
C SER A 113 33.78 0.96 4.25
N LEU A 114 33.36 0.08 3.36
CA LEU A 114 32.79 -1.21 3.71
C LEU A 114 33.76 -2.05 4.58
N ALA A 115 33.25 -2.89 5.44
CA ALA A 115 34.06 -3.81 6.24
C ALA A 115 34.81 -4.80 5.35
N THR A 116 35.91 -5.34 5.85
CA THR A 116 36.69 -6.38 5.17
C THR A 116 36.02 -7.73 5.34
N ASN A 117 36.06 -8.57 4.32
CA ASN A 117 35.52 -9.94 4.33
C ASN A 117 34.04 -10.02 4.76
N GLN A 118 33.24 -9.02 4.35
CA GLN A 118 31.83 -8.91 4.69
C GLN A 118 30.96 -9.07 3.44
N THR A 119 29.89 -9.85 3.60
CA THR A 119 28.81 -9.92 2.60
C THR A 119 27.80 -8.81 2.87
N TYR A 120 27.37 -8.17 1.80
CA TYR A 120 26.35 -7.13 1.79
C TYR A 120 25.25 -7.49 0.81
N THR A 121 24.07 -6.99 1.04
CA THR A 121 22.97 -7.01 0.07
C THR A 121 22.50 -5.59 -0.16
N MET A 122 22.58 -5.10 -1.38
CA MET A 122 21.85 -3.91 -1.78
C MET A 122 20.45 -4.33 -2.23
N PHE A 123 19.43 -3.65 -1.78
CA PHE A 123 18.07 -3.89 -2.22
C PHE A 123 17.41 -2.62 -2.72
N VAL A 124 16.50 -2.79 -3.67
CA VAL A 124 15.65 -1.77 -4.24
C VAL A 124 14.22 -2.17 -3.93
N GLY A 125 13.52 -1.39 -3.09
CA GLY A 125 12.14 -1.65 -2.71
C GLY A 125 11.18 -1.44 -3.89
N ALA A 126 10.12 -2.24 -3.94
CA ALA A 126 9.08 -2.11 -4.96
C ALA A 126 8.24 -0.82 -4.85
N ASP A 127 8.38 -0.07 -3.77
CA ASP A 127 7.74 1.23 -3.53
C ASP A 127 8.45 2.42 -4.21
N ALA A 128 9.65 2.20 -4.80
CA ALA A 128 10.27 3.19 -5.66
C ALA A 128 9.33 3.58 -6.81
N ARG A 129 9.06 4.88 -6.96
CA ARG A 129 8.11 5.39 -7.97
C ARG A 129 8.83 6.22 -9.01
N ASP A 130 8.28 6.19 -10.23
CA ASP A 130 8.63 7.14 -11.26
C ASP A 130 8.06 8.54 -10.99
N ARG A 131 8.28 9.47 -11.89
CA ARG A 131 7.77 10.85 -11.80
C ARG A 131 6.26 10.95 -12.02
N HIS A 132 5.63 9.89 -12.53
CA HIS A 132 4.18 9.80 -12.77
C HIS A 132 3.45 9.06 -11.64
N GLY A 133 4.20 8.51 -10.67
CA GLY A 133 3.66 7.82 -9.50
C GLY A 133 3.54 6.31 -9.66
N ASN A 134 3.95 5.73 -10.81
CA ASN A 134 3.95 4.29 -11.01
C ASN A 134 5.06 3.66 -10.16
N ALA A 135 4.73 2.62 -9.40
CA ALA A 135 5.69 1.88 -8.57
C ALA A 135 6.43 0.82 -9.40
N LEU A 136 7.64 0.44 -8.96
CA LEU A 136 8.33 -0.74 -9.50
C LEU A 136 7.42 -1.97 -9.45
N VAL A 137 7.49 -2.82 -10.49
CA VAL A 137 6.72 -4.07 -10.53
C VAL A 137 7.10 -4.99 -9.37
N GLU A 138 8.41 -5.09 -9.10
CA GLU A 138 8.97 -5.91 -8.02
C GLU A 138 10.25 -5.28 -7.46
N GLY A 139 10.54 -5.56 -6.20
CA GLY A 139 11.81 -5.20 -5.58
C GLY A 139 12.95 -6.10 -6.08
N ARG A 140 14.19 -5.63 -5.89
CA ARG A 140 15.39 -6.38 -6.30
C ARG A 140 16.39 -6.45 -5.16
N THR A 141 16.95 -7.64 -4.93
CA THR A 141 18.08 -7.87 -4.03
C THR A 141 19.35 -8.12 -4.83
N VAL A 142 20.45 -7.54 -4.39
CA VAL A 142 21.77 -7.61 -5.06
C VAL A 142 22.81 -7.95 -3.98
N PRO A 143 23.03 -9.24 -3.68
CA PRO A 143 24.08 -9.64 -2.76
C PRO A 143 25.45 -9.49 -3.42
N PHE A 144 26.44 -9.04 -2.62
CA PHE A 144 27.85 -8.89 -3.01
C PHE A 144 28.75 -9.01 -1.81
N SER A 145 30.05 -9.24 -2.02
CA SER A 145 31.00 -9.38 -0.91
C SER A 145 32.30 -8.65 -1.15
N THR A 146 32.86 -8.09 -0.08
CA THR A 146 34.25 -7.58 -0.05
C THR A 146 35.27 -8.71 0.12
N ALA A 147 34.83 -9.93 0.49
CA ALA A 147 35.65 -11.12 0.55
C ALA A 147 36.00 -11.64 -0.84
N ALA A 148 37.10 -12.42 -0.93
CA ALA A 148 37.50 -13.04 -2.20
C ALA A 148 36.55 -14.11 -2.71
N GLN A 149 35.75 -14.71 -1.81
CA GLN A 149 34.75 -15.73 -2.12
C GLN A 149 33.39 -15.31 -1.57
N PHE A 150 32.33 -15.67 -2.28
CA PHE A 150 30.96 -15.47 -1.79
C PHE A 150 30.57 -16.65 -0.88
N PRO A 151 30.05 -16.39 0.31
CA PRO A 151 29.59 -17.46 1.20
C PRO A 151 28.48 -18.28 0.51
N PRO A 152 28.59 -19.64 0.53
CA PRO A 152 27.70 -20.49 -0.27
C PRO A 152 26.34 -20.75 0.39
N GLY A 153 26.10 -20.27 1.62
CA GLY A 153 24.89 -20.55 2.35
C GLY A 153 23.67 -19.84 1.75
N VAL A 154 22.59 -20.62 1.58
CA VAL A 154 21.32 -20.13 1.02
C VAL A 154 20.16 -20.66 1.86
N ILE A 155 19.17 -19.81 2.10
CA ILE A 155 17.87 -20.20 2.68
C ILE A 155 16.78 -19.81 1.70
N GLU A 156 15.99 -20.79 1.28
CA GLU A 156 14.86 -20.63 0.37
C GLU A 156 13.54 -20.93 1.08
N GLY A 157 12.51 -20.17 0.72
CA GLY A 157 11.20 -20.36 1.34
C GLY A 157 10.09 -19.54 0.71
N GLU A 158 9.01 -19.47 1.48
CA GLU A 158 7.78 -18.76 1.08
C GLU A 158 7.20 -18.02 2.28
N VAL A 159 6.81 -16.76 2.06
CA VAL A 159 5.96 -15.99 2.98
C VAL A 159 4.50 -16.23 2.62
N VAL A 160 3.74 -16.78 3.57
CA VAL A 160 2.28 -16.93 3.47
C VAL A 160 1.63 -15.78 4.22
N ALA A 161 1.31 -14.73 3.48
CA ALA A 161 0.75 -13.50 4.03
C ALA A 161 -0.78 -13.56 4.11
N THR A 162 -1.35 -12.99 5.17
CA THR A 162 -2.80 -12.79 5.32
C THR A 162 -3.09 -11.32 5.63
N GLY A 163 -3.91 -10.69 4.78
CA GLY A 163 -4.34 -9.30 4.95
C GLY A 163 -3.33 -8.23 4.51
N PHE A 164 -2.33 -8.64 3.72
CA PHE A 164 -1.41 -7.77 2.99
C PHE A 164 -0.72 -8.55 1.87
N PRO A 165 -0.11 -7.89 0.86
CA PRO A 165 0.63 -8.57 -0.20
C PRO A 165 1.94 -9.19 0.33
N ALA A 166 2.19 -10.49 0.07
CA ALA A 166 3.46 -11.14 0.43
C ALA A 166 4.69 -10.55 -0.28
N PRO A 167 4.63 -10.18 -1.59
CA PRO A 167 5.73 -9.50 -2.25
C PRO A 167 6.13 -8.20 -1.53
N GLY A 168 7.45 -7.99 -1.39
CA GLY A 168 8.00 -6.84 -0.67
C GLY A 168 8.23 -7.08 0.83
N THR A 169 7.86 -8.24 1.36
CA THR A 169 8.23 -8.62 2.73
C THR A 169 9.73 -8.89 2.81
N PHE A 170 10.41 -8.27 3.74
CA PHE A 170 11.84 -8.48 3.98
C PHE A 170 12.08 -9.73 4.84
N LEU A 171 13.11 -10.48 4.50
CA LEU A 171 13.55 -11.65 5.24
C LEU A 171 14.89 -11.33 5.89
N TRP A 172 14.88 -11.02 7.18
CA TRP A 172 16.07 -10.76 7.95
C TRP A 172 16.64 -12.05 8.54
N CYS A 173 17.87 -12.39 8.18
CA CYS A 173 18.52 -13.59 8.63
C CYS A 173 19.57 -13.27 9.71
N TYR A 174 19.37 -13.81 10.91
CA TYR A 174 20.26 -13.62 12.05
C TYR A 174 20.95 -14.92 12.42
N PRO A 175 22.21 -14.89 12.85
CA PRO A 175 22.82 -16.03 13.54
C PRO A 175 21.99 -16.43 14.75
N GLU A 176 21.99 -17.73 15.08
CA GLU A 176 21.28 -18.23 16.26
C GLU A 176 21.71 -17.49 17.54
N GLY A 177 20.74 -17.18 18.40
CA GLY A 177 20.95 -16.39 19.62
C GLY A 177 20.92 -14.87 19.41
N ARG A 178 20.81 -14.40 18.17
CA ARG A 178 20.52 -13.00 17.86
C ARG A 178 19.09 -12.83 17.37
N SER A 179 18.52 -11.68 17.66
CA SER A 179 17.17 -11.30 17.22
C SER A 179 17.13 -9.81 16.87
N PRO A 180 16.19 -9.38 16.02
CA PRO A 180 15.96 -7.98 15.77
C PRO A 180 15.68 -7.22 17.07
N ASP A 181 16.34 -6.11 17.28
CA ASP A 181 15.91 -5.12 18.27
C ASP A 181 15.18 -3.94 17.58
N SER A 182 14.66 -3.02 18.37
CA SER A 182 13.91 -1.87 17.85
C SER A 182 14.73 -0.93 16.96
N THR A 183 16.06 -1.09 16.94
CA THR A 183 16.99 -0.21 16.23
C THR A 183 17.92 -0.97 15.29
N ALA A 184 18.12 -2.28 15.49
CA ALA A 184 19.16 -3.04 14.84
C ALA A 184 18.67 -3.69 13.55
N ARG A 185 19.17 -3.20 12.46
CA ARG A 185 19.24 -3.88 11.16
C ARG A 185 20.55 -4.67 11.06
N ASP A 186 20.89 -5.39 12.15
CA ASP A 186 22.18 -6.06 12.34
C ASP A 186 22.09 -7.53 11.91
N PHE A 187 21.36 -7.79 10.87
CA PHE A 187 21.21 -9.12 10.28
C PHE A 187 22.45 -9.47 9.44
N GLU A 188 22.77 -10.76 9.34
CA GLU A 188 23.87 -11.25 8.52
C GLU A 188 23.57 -11.17 7.02
N ALA A 189 22.32 -11.48 6.64
CA ALA A 189 21.85 -11.39 5.26
C ALA A 189 20.36 -11.01 5.22
N ILE A 190 19.94 -10.51 4.09
CA ILE A 190 18.56 -10.11 3.82
C ILE A 190 18.06 -10.72 2.51
N GLY A 191 16.81 -11.15 2.50
CA GLY A 191 16.06 -11.48 1.30
C GLY A 191 14.85 -10.56 1.15
N LEU A 192 14.22 -10.64 -0.01
CA LEU A 192 12.97 -9.97 -0.31
C LEU A 192 12.01 -10.99 -0.91
N ALA A 193 10.78 -11.04 -0.42
CA ALA A 193 9.76 -11.88 -1.01
C ALA A 193 9.31 -11.30 -2.35
N GLY A 194 9.35 -12.12 -3.39
CA GLY A 194 8.87 -11.82 -4.73
C GLY A 194 7.47 -12.37 -4.98
N GLU A 195 7.16 -12.60 -6.25
CA GLU A 195 5.88 -13.12 -6.67
C GLU A 195 5.54 -14.45 -5.96
N GLY A 196 4.28 -14.60 -5.55
CA GLY A 196 3.83 -15.75 -4.77
C GLY A 196 4.44 -15.86 -3.38
N GLY A 197 5.10 -14.80 -2.86
CA GLY A 197 5.75 -14.82 -1.55
C GLY A 197 7.08 -15.59 -1.51
N LYS A 198 7.56 -16.09 -2.62
CA LYS A 198 8.83 -16.83 -2.69
C LYS A 198 10.02 -15.94 -2.41
N PHE A 199 11.01 -16.46 -1.67
CA PHE A 199 12.22 -15.74 -1.36
C PHE A 199 13.45 -16.63 -1.35
N ASN A 200 14.62 -15.99 -1.49
CA ASN A 200 15.91 -16.57 -1.13
C ASN A 200 16.74 -15.55 -0.32
N VAL A 201 17.47 -16.06 0.66
CA VAL A 201 18.49 -15.32 1.43
C VAL A 201 19.81 -15.96 1.11
N THR A 202 20.71 -15.23 0.48
CA THR A 202 22.00 -15.74 -0.01
C THR A 202 23.17 -15.08 0.71
N GLY A 203 24.35 -15.70 0.62
CA GLY A 203 25.59 -15.14 1.20
C GLY A 203 25.76 -15.41 2.67
N LEU A 204 25.17 -16.49 3.18
CA LEU A 204 25.30 -16.93 4.57
C LEU A 204 26.54 -17.80 4.74
N HIS A 205 27.26 -17.61 5.85
CA HIS A 205 28.42 -18.41 6.17
C HIS A 205 28.03 -19.85 6.50
N VAL A 206 28.88 -20.79 6.14
CA VAL A 206 28.75 -22.20 6.49
C VAL A 206 30.08 -22.72 7.13
N PRO A 207 29.99 -23.54 8.17
CA PRO A 207 28.80 -23.96 8.86
C PRO A 207 28.15 -22.81 9.65
N GLY A 208 26.81 -22.79 9.73
CA GLY A 208 26.07 -21.76 10.44
C GLY A 208 24.69 -22.21 10.88
N ARG A 209 24.16 -21.55 11.90
CA ARG A 209 22.79 -21.75 12.43
C ARG A 209 22.06 -20.42 12.40
N TYR A 210 20.90 -20.39 11.76
CA TYR A 210 20.21 -19.14 11.41
C TYR A 210 18.75 -19.14 11.81
N LYS A 211 18.28 -17.98 12.26
CA LYS A 211 16.88 -17.66 12.48
C LYS A 211 16.45 -16.61 11.46
N VAL A 212 15.40 -16.90 10.70
CA VAL A 212 14.82 -15.95 9.73
C VAL A 212 13.63 -15.24 10.36
N TRP A 213 13.55 -13.95 10.13
CA TRP A 213 12.45 -13.09 10.56
C TRP A 213 11.82 -12.45 9.32
N ALA A 214 10.50 -12.58 9.18
CA ALA A 214 9.75 -11.86 8.17
C ALA A 214 9.37 -10.48 8.72
N PHE A 215 9.81 -9.44 8.04
CA PHE A 215 9.44 -8.05 8.31
C PHE A 215 8.52 -7.55 7.21
N ALA A 216 7.24 -7.33 7.52
CA ALA A 216 6.29 -6.69 6.62
C ALA A 216 6.11 -5.22 7.02
N ASP A 217 6.66 -4.34 6.19
CA ASP A 217 6.56 -2.90 6.28
C ASP A 217 5.20 -2.47 5.68
N LEU A 218 4.18 -2.35 6.52
CA LEU A 218 2.82 -2.09 6.07
C LEU A 218 2.58 -0.64 5.63
N ASN A 219 3.35 0.30 6.17
CA ASN A 219 3.27 1.72 5.83
C ASN A 219 4.31 2.17 4.79
N ARG A 220 5.23 1.27 4.40
CA ARG A 220 6.27 1.47 3.39
C ARG A 220 7.23 2.63 3.70
N ASN A 221 7.58 2.79 4.97
CA ASN A 221 8.53 3.81 5.42
C ASN A 221 9.96 3.28 5.63
N HIS A 222 10.18 1.98 5.38
CA HIS A 222 11.46 1.26 5.55
C HIS A 222 12.00 1.25 6.99
N SER A 223 11.15 1.51 7.96
CA SER A 223 11.48 1.48 9.38
C SER A 223 10.54 0.55 10.11
N PHE A 224 11.07 -0.28 11.01
CA PHE A 224 10.22 -1.13 11.83
C PHE A 224 9.57 -0.30 12.95
N GLU A 225 8.25 -0.25 12.95
CA GLU A 225 7.43 0.43 13.96
C GLU A 225 6.54 -0.59 14.67
N PRO A 226 6.83 -0.95 15.94
CA PRO A 226 6.02 -1.88 16.69
C PRO A 226 4.54 -1.47 16.74
N GLY A 227 3.65 -2.41 16.39
CA GLY A 227 2.19 -2.18 16.35
C GLY A 227 1.66 -1.55 15.06
N GLN A 228 2.52 -1.06 14.17
CA GLN A 228 2.19 -0.66 12.80
C GLN A 228 2.63 -1.73 11.80
N ASP A 229 3.83 -2.24 11.97
CA ASP A 229 4.44 -3.26 11.14
C ASP A 229 4.40 -4.64 11.77
N LEU A 230 4.70 -5.66 10.97
CA LEU A 230 4.74 -7.03 11.42
C LEU A 230 6.18 -7.55 11.38
N LEU A 231 6.60 -8.15 12.49
CA LEU A 231 7.90 -8.82 12.61
C LEU A 231 7.68 -10.19 13.20
N VAL A 232 7.82 -11.23 12.39
CA VAL A 232 7.46 -12.60 12.73
C VAL A 232 8.67 -13.52 12.55
N PRO A 233 9.13 -14.22 13.61
CA PRO A 233 10.21 -15.20 13.49
C PRO A 233 9.75 -16.48 12.79
N ALA A 234 10.66 -17.15 12.13
CA ALA A 234 10.48 -18.55 11.77
C ALA A 234 10.30 -19.42 13.03
N ASP A 235 9.51 -20.47 12.94
CA ASP A 235 9.30 -21.39 14.07
C ASP A 235 10.57 -22.20 14.40
N THR A 236 11.43 -22.39 13.39
CA THR A 236 12.63 -23.23 13.47
C THR A 236 13.91 -22.43 13.26
N THR A 237 15.02 -22.94 13.81
CA THR A 237 16.38 -22.56 13.46
C THR A 237 16.87 -23.44 12.32
N LEU A 238 17.43 -22.83 11.29
CA LEU A 238 17.98 -23.53 10.12
C LEU A 238 19.47 -23.76 10.29
N VAL A 239 19.91 -24.97 9.98
CA VAL A 239 21.31 -25.36 10.07
C VAL A 239 21.86 -25.52 8.66
N LEU A 240 22.90 -24.76 8.36
CA LEU A 240 23.66 -24.86 7.11
C LEU A 240 25.02 -25.49 7.41
N THR A 241 25.40 -26.49 6.64
CA THR A 241 26.72 -27.16 6.75
C THR A 241 27.48 -27.02 5.45
N VAL A 242 28.76 -27.38 5.47
CA VAL A 242 29.59 -27.37 4.25
C VAL A 242 29.02 -28.34 3.18
N GLU A 243 28.52 -29.51 3.65
CA GLU A 243 27.93 -30.54 2.79
C GLU A 243 26.53 -30.16 2.31
N ASN A 244 25.77 -29.43 3.15
CA ASN A 244 24.41 -29.00 2.86
C ASN A 244 24.27 -27.47 3.08
N PRO A 245 24.80 -26.65 2.16
CA PRO A 245 24.80 -25.20 2.33
C PRO A 245 23.45 -24.56 2.00
N VAL A 246 22.47 -25.33 1.50
CA VAL A 246 21.14 -24.82 1.09
C VAL A 246 20.08 -25.45 1.97
N ALA A 247 19.29 -24.58 2.65
CA ALA A 247 18.06 -24.97 3.32
C ALA A 247 16.85 -24.51 2.51
N THR A 248 15.94 -25.44 2.24
CA THR A 248 14.73 -25.17 1.43
C THR A 248 13.45 -25.44 2.22
N GLY A 249 12.33 -24.96 1.71
CA GLY A 249 10.99 -25.27 2.23
C GLY A 249 10.59 -24.51 3.50
N LEU A 250 11.32 -23.44 3.86
CA LEU A 250 10.91 -22.59 4.96
C LEU A 250 9.59 -21.88 4.61
N ARG A 251 8.57 -22.05 5.47
CA ARG A 251 7.29 -21.35 5.33
C ARG A 251 7.06 -20.43 6.53
N LEU A 252 6.91 -19.13 6.23
CA LEU A 252 6.66 -18.10 7.23
C LEU A 252 5.21 -17.61 7.09
N LYS A 253 4.37 -17.92 8.07
CA LYS A 253 3.00 -17.41 8.13
C LYS A 253 3.00 -16.03 8.79
N VAL A 254 2.61 -15.02 8.06
CA VAL A 254 2.53 -13.64 8.55
C VAL A 254 1.10 -13.13 8.40
N VAL A 255 0.47 -12.84 9.54
CA VAL A 255 -0.94 -12.41 9.57
C VAL A 255 -1.01 -10.98 10.06
N ASN A 256 -1.65 -10.11 9.29
CA ASN A 256 -1.98 -8.76 9.76
C ASN A 256 -3.16 -8.86 10.76
N PRO A 257 -2.95 -8.55 12.06
CA PRO A 257 -4.00 -8.68 13.07
C PRO A 257 -5.18 -7.72 12.85
N LYS A 258 -5.03 -6.74 11.98
CA LYS A 258 -6.08 -5.78 11.60
C LYS A 258 -6.76 -6.14 10.27
N ALA A 259 -6.35 -7.24 9.63
CA ALA A 259 -6.93 -7.65 8.35
C ALA A 259 -8.42 -7.97 8.51
N PRO A 260 -9.33 -7.33 7.77
CA PRO A 260 -10.74 -7.65 7.83
C PRO A 260 -11.00 -9.12 7.47
N GLY A 261 -11.88 -9.77 8.22
CA GLY A 261 -12.41 -11.08 7.86
C GLY A 261 -13.72 -10.97 7.10
N HIS A 262 -14.12 -12.04 6.42
CA HIS A 262 -15.39 -12.14 5.69
C HIS A 262 -16.37 -13.05 6.43
N ILE A 263 -17.62 -12.61 6.52
CA ILE A 263 -18.72 -13.35 7.12
C ILE A 263 -19.75 -13.58 6.05
N LYS A 264 -20.05 -14.86 5.78
CA LYS A 264 -21.04 -15.29 4.81
C LYS A 264 -22.16 -16.04 5.51
N GLY A 265 -23.35 -15.96 4.94
CA GLY A 265 -24.48 -16.70 5.47
C GLY A 265 -25.78 -16.36 4.78
N THR A 266 -26.87 -16.84 5.38
CA THR A 266 -28.21 -16.60 4.86
C THR A 266 -29.17 -16.22 6.00
N VAL A 267 -30.16 -15.39 5.69
CA VAL A 267 -31.29 -15.10 6.54
C VAL A 267 -32.50 -15.83 5.94
N LEU A 268 -33.08 -16.74 6.71
CA LEU A 268 -34.29 -17.48 6.33
C LEU A 268 -35.50 -16.75 6.90
N ASP A 269 -36.22 -16.02 6.05
CA ASP A 269 -37.49 -15.41 6.41
C ASP A 269 -38.66 -16.29 5.92
N THR A 270 -39.12 -17.13 6.81
CA THR A 270 -40.28 -18.02 6.55
C THR A 270 -41.63 -17.34 6.71
N LEU A 271 -41.63 -16.11 7.22
CA LEU A 271 -42.83 -15.36 7.53
C LEU A 271 -43.53 -14.77 6.30
N LYS A 272 -42.82 -14.73 5.17
CA LYS A 272 -43.30 -14.21 3.87
C LYS A 272 -43.93 -12.82 3.96
N ASP A 273 -43.39 -11.99 4.84
CA ASP A 273 -43.80 -10.58 4.95
C ASP A 273 -42.91 -9.77 3.98
N GLU A 274 -43.50 -9.31 2.89
CA GLU A 274 -42.81 -8.51 1.87
C GLU A 274 -42.53 -7.08 2.30
N ARG A 275 -43.05 -6.64 3.44
CA ARG A 275 -42.84 -5.30 3.98
C ARG A 275 -41.47 -5.18 4.65
N GLY A 276 -40.92 -3.99 4.61
CA GLY A 276 -39.67 -3.68 5.29
C GLY A 276 -38.41 -4.15 4.53
N VAL A 277 -37.30 -4.21 5.24
CA VAL A 277 -35.98 -4.56 4.72
C VAL A 277 -35.34 -5.62 5.63
N LEU A 278 -34.74 -6.65 5.05
CA LEU A 278 -33.90 -7.58 5.80
C LEU A 278 -32.60 -6.92 6.21
N ARG A 279 -32.27 -6.97 7.49
CA ARG A 279 -31.08 -6.37 8.03
C ARG A 279 -30.34 -7.32 8.96
N LEU A 280 -29.03 -7.13 9.02
CA LEU A 280 -28.17 -7.77 10.00
C LEU A 280 -27.59 -6.67 10.90
N ILE A 281 -27.75 -6.80 12.20
CA ILE A 281 -27.11 -5.95 13.18
C ILE A 281 -26.02 -6.71 13.90
N SER A 282 -24.85 -6.11 14.01
CA SER A 282 -23.75 -6.63 14.82
C SER A 282 -23.35 -5.62 15.89
N ILE A 283 -23.05 -6.13 17.09
CA ILE A 283 -22.61 -5.32 18.24
C ILE A 283 -21.29 -5.93 18.72
N SER A 284 -20.25 -5.11 18.78
CA SER A 284 -18.95 -5.59 19.29
C SER A 284 -19.07 -5.96 20.77
N VAL A 285 -18.58 -7.16 21.13
CA VAL A 285 -18.55 -7.60 22.54
C VAL A 285 -17.58 -6.75 23.36
N ARG A 286 -16.48 -6.29 22.73
CA ARG A 286 -15.49 -5.44 23.41
C ARG A 286 -15.96 -4.01 23.64
N ASP A 287 -16.79 -3.50 22.71
CA ASP A 287 -17.32 -2.13 22.75
C ASP A 287 -18.77 -2.12 22.28
N SER A 288 -19.72 -2.18 23.21
CA SER A 288 -21.15 -2.23 22.93
C SER A 288 -21.70 -0.96 22.26
N THR A 289 -20.94 0.13 22.23
CA THR A 289 -21.31 1.34 21.50
C THR A 289 -21.09 1.18 20.00
N ARG A 290 -20.18 0.29 19.60
CA ARG A 290 -19.87 0.00 18.22
C ARG A 290 -20.89 -0.98 17.64
N ARG A 291 -21.89 -0.41 16.98
CA ARG A 291 -22.95 -1.13 16.27
C ARG A 291 -22.81 -0.92 14.79
N LEU A 292 -22.92 -2.00 14.02
CA LEU A 292 -22.93 -1.97 12.57
C LEU A 292 -24.23 -2.57 12.07
N LEU A 293 -24.81 -1.97 11.06
CA LEU A 293 -26.06 -2.38 10.44
C LEU A 293 -25.84 -2.59 8.95
N TYR A 294 -26.27 -3.73 8.45
CA TYR A 294 -26.13 -4.11 7.06
C TYR A 294 -27.48 -4.46 6.45
N ASP A 295 -27.70 -4.02 5.23
CA ASP A 295 -28.83 -4.46 4.42
C ASP A 295 -28.49 -5.83 3.84
N VAL A 296 -29.34 -6.82 4.06
CA VAL A 296 -29.21 -8.17 3.52
C VAL A 296 -29.91 -8.22 2.16
N ASP A 297 -29.35 -8.97 1.21
CA ASP A 297 -29.99 -9.17 -0.09
C ASP A 297 -31.43 -9.69 0.09
N PRO A 298 -32.39 -9.27 -0.76
CA PRO A 298 -33.76 -9.75 -0.70
C PRO A 298 -33.91 -11.29 -0.78
N SER A 299 -32.95 -11.98 -1.40
CA SER A 299 -32.85 -13.44 -1.39
C SER A 299 -32.45 -14.03 -0.03
N GLY A 300 -32.01 -13.18 0.90
CA GLY A 300 -31.53 -13.57 2.23
C GLY A 300 -30.02 -13.82 2.31
N GLY A 301 -29.29 -13.82 1.19
CA GLY A 301 -27.84 -14.01 1.19
C GLY A 301 -27.07 -12.78 1.69
N PHE A 302 -25.92 -13.00 2.34
CA PHE A 302 -25.00 -11.92 2.71
C PHE A 302 -23.54 -12.36 2.67
N ASP A 303 -22.67 -11.40 2.34
CA ASP A 303 -21.19 -11.50 2.39
C ASP A 303 -20.66 -10.14 2.82
N PHE A 304 -20.23 -10.05 4.07
CA PHE A 304 -19.77 -8.78 4.66
C PHE A 304 -18.33 -8.88 5.14
N SER A 305 -17.60 -7.78 5.02
CA SER A 305 -16.25 -7.64 5.55
C SER A 305 -16.29 -6.94 6.91
N TRP A 306 -15.75 -7.60 7.95
CA TRP A 306 -15.73 -7.08 9.33
C TRP A 306 -14.32 -7.04 9.88
N ASP A 307 -14.05 -6.06 10.74
CA ASP A 307 -12.81 -6.05 11.50
C ASP A 307 -12.71 -7.28 12.40
N PRO A 308 -11.50 -7.78 12.67
CA PRO A 308 -11.30 -8.89 13.62
C PRO A 308 -11.87 -8.57 15.00
N GLY A 309 -12.55 -9.53 15.59
CA GLY A 309 -13.17 -9.35 16.91
C GLY A 309 -14.35 -10.28 17.15
N THR A 310 -14.95 -10.20 18.31
CA THR A 310 -16.14 -10.96 18.68
C THR A 310 -17.35 -10.03 18.68
N TYR A 311 -18.42 -10.48 18.04
CA TYR A 311 -19.65 -9.73 17.81
C TYR A 311 -20.86 -10.54 18.22
N LYS A 312 -21.86 -9.88 18.78
CA LYS A 312 -23.22 -10.39 18.90
C LYS A 312 -24.00 -9.99 17.66
N VAL A 313 -24.52 -10.97 16.96
CA VAL A 313 -25.13 -10.80 15.63
C VAL A 313 -26.59 -11.25 15.66
N ARG A 314 -27.46 -10.48 15.05
CA ARG A 314 -28.87 -10.77 14.89
C ARG A 314 -29.37 -10.32 13.52
N ALA A 315 -30.15 -11.13 12.86
CA ALA A 315 -30.92 -10.72 11.69
C ALA A 315 -32.32 -10.28 12.12
N PHE A 316 -32.88 -9.28 11.46
CA PHE A 316 -34.25 -8.82 11.70
C PHE A 316 -34.86 -8.23 10.42
N ARG A 317 -36.20 -8.14 10.40
CA ARG A 317 -36.93 -7.43 9.36
C ARG A 317 -37.38 -6.08 9.89
N ASP A 318 -36.74 -5.03 9.39
CA ASP A 318 -37.04 -3.63 9.72
C ASP A 318 -38.30 -3.20 8.96
N LEU A 319 -39.45 -3.34 9.61
CA LEU A 319 -40.77 -3.14 8.97
C LEU A 319 -41.08 -1.66 8.70
N ASP A 320 -40.64 -0.76 9.57
CA ASP A 320 -40.87 0.68 9.47
C ASP A 320 -39.70 1.43 8.83
N LYS A 321 -38.62 0.72 8.47
CA LYS A 321 -37.41 1.24 7.80
C LYS A 321 -36.67 2.28 8.63
N ASN A 322 -36.76 2.22 9.95
CA ASN A 322 -36.13 3.16 10.85
C ASN A 322 -34.68 2.82 11.24
N LYS A 323 -34.14 1.68 10.71
CA LYS A 323 -32.79 1.17 10.97
C LYS A 323 -32.53 0.77 12.42
N SER A 324 -33.57 0.48 13.16
CA SER A 324 -33.49 0.08 14.57
C SER A 324 -34.43 -1.10 14.83
N TRP A 325 -33.90 -2.17 15.42
CA TRP A 325 -34.73 -3.32 15.75
C TRP A 325 -35.60 -3.04 16.95
N LYS A 326 -36.92 -3.33 16.82
CA LYS A 326 -37.92 -3.24 17.88
C LYS A 326 -38.34 -4.65 18.30
N ARG A 327 -37.94 -5.03 19.51
CA ARG A 327 -38.08 -6.39 20.03
C ARG A 327 -39.52 -6.95 19.97
N ASP A 328 -40.52 -6.13 20.27
CA ASP A 328 -41.91 -6.58 20.38
C ASP A 328 -42.74 -6.37 19.09
N GLU A 329 -42.15 -5.78 18.08
CA GLU A 329 -42.85 -5.38 16.85
C GLU A 329 -42.27 -6.05 15.59
N GLU A 330 -40.98 -6.34 15.59
CA GLU A 330 -40.28 -6.78 14.41
C GLU A 330 -39.75 -8.22 14.53
N PRO A 331 -39.95 -9.04 13.48
CA PRO A 331 -39.38 -10.38 13.41
C PRO A 331 -37.86 -10.34 13.47
N ALA A 332 -37.27 -11.23 14.24
CA ALA A 332 -35.82 -11.33 14.37
C ALA A 332 -35.37 -12.78 14.61
N SER A 333 -34.11 -13.04 14.33
CA SER A 333 -33.45 -14.29 14.74
C SER A 333 -33.04 -14.26 16.22
N GLU A 334 -32.62 -15.38 16.75
CA GLU A 334 -31.84 -15.43 17.96
C GLU A 334 -30.51 -14.67 17.77
N GLU A 335 -29.95 -14.19 18.88
CA GLU A 335 -28.63 -13.55 18.90
C GLU A 335 -27.54 -14.62 18.92
N THR A 336 -26.60 -14.54 18.00
CA THR A 336 -25.49 -15.48 17.88
C THR A 336 -24.18 -14.73 18.11
N GLU A 337 -23.28 -15.31 18.89
CA GLU A 337 -21.94 -14.78 19.08
C GLU A 337 -21.01 -15.31 17.96
N VAL A 338 -20.32 -14.41 17.30
CA VAL A 338 -19.45 -14.70 16.16
C VAL A 338 -18.08 -14.10 16.40
N THR A 339 -17.01 -14.91 16.31
CA THR A 339 -15.64 -14.42 16.36
C THR A 339 -15.04 -14.40 14.96
N VAL A 340 -14.63 -13.22 14.51
CA VAL A 340 -14.01 -12.96 13.21
C VAL A 340 -12.49 -12.96 13.38
N PRO A 341 -11.77 -13.96 12.87
CA PRO A 341 -10.32 -13.95 12.88
C PRO A 341 -9.77 -13.01 11.80
N PRO A 342 -8.56 -12.47 11.99
CA PRO A 342 -7.90 -11.64 10.98
C PRO A 342 -7.81 -12.35 9.63
N GLY A 343 -8.34 -11.71 8.56
CA GLY A 343 -8.32 -12.23 7.19
C GLY A 343 -9.07 -13.56 6.98
N GLY A 344 -9.81 -14.04 7.99
CA GLY A 344 -10.54 -15.30 7.90
C GLY A 344 -11.87 -15.17 7.16
N VAL A 345 -12.37 -16.31 6.67
CA VAL A 345 -13.73 -16.43 6.12
C VAL A 345 -14.54 -17.32 7.04
N ILE A 346 -15.71 -16.87 7.44
CA ILE A 346 -16.62 -17.60 8.31
C ILE A 346 -17.96 -17.79 7.60
N ASP A 347 -18.36 -19.03 7.43
CA ASP A 347 -19.70 -19.39 7.00
C ASP A 347 -20.58 -19.57 8.23
N LEU A 348 -21.58 -18.71 8.38
CA LEU A 348 -22.52 -18.76 9.50
C LEU A 348 -23.71 -19.67 9.19
N PRO A 349 -24.24 -20.36 10.21
CA PRO A 349 -25.49 -21.05 10.05
C PRO A 349 -26.62 -20.06 9.73
N PRO A 350 -27.70 -20.50 9.07
CA PRO A 350 -28.80 -19.62 8.70
C PRO A 350 -29.43 -18.93 9.90
N PHE A 351 -29.65 -17.62 9.80
CA PHE A 351 -30.45 -16.86 10.76
C PHE A 351 -31.94 -17.03 10.43
N VAL A 352 -32.66 -17.75 11.26
CA VAL A 352 -34.09 -17.99 11.05
C VAL A 352 -34.90 -16.90 11.75
N LEU A 353 -35.69 -16.12 11.01
CA LEU A 353 -36.56 -15.11 11.60
C LEU A 353 -37.79 -15.75 12.26
N VAL A 354 -38.06 -15.37 13.50
CA VAL A 354 -39.27 -15.70 14.24
C VAL A 354 -40.13 -14.46 14.45
N ARG A 355 -41.45 -14.66 14.57
CA ARG A 355 -42.37 -13.54 14.84
C ARG A 355 -42.06 -12.89 16.18
N ALA A 356 -42.19 -11.56 16.23
CA ALA A 356 -42.20 -10.86 17.50
C ALA A 356 -43.28 -11.44 18.46
N PRO A 357 -42.98 -11.59 19.74
CA PRO A 357 -43.98 -12.02 20.71
C PRO A 357 -45.20 -11.05 20.72
N LYS A 358 -46.41 -11.60 20.64
CA LYS A 358 -47.59 -10.73 20.75
C LYS A 358 -47.59 -10.02 22.09
N LYS A 359 -47.68 -8.71 22.06
CA LYS A 359 -47.89 -7.90 23.27
C LYS A 359 -49.15 -8.40 23.95
N PRO A 360 -49.15 -8.76 25.26
CA PRO A 360 -50.38 -9.14 25.92
C PRO A 360 -51.34 -7.96 25.78
N SER A 361 -52.57 -8.29 25.29
CA SER A 361 -53.66 -7.30 25.26
C SER A 361 -53.90 -6.83 26.68
N SER A 362 -53.65 -5.54 26.91
CA SER A 362 -54.04 -4.92 28.20
C SER A 362 -55.53 -5.14 28.41
N PRO A 363 -55.96 -5.54 29.62
CA PRO A 363 -57.37 -5.75 29.92
C PRO A 363 -58.21 -4.49 29.81
#